data_6683b7d5ebaaa6ccb3362aad7edf07fc
#
_entry.id   6683b7d5ebaaa6ccb3362aad7edf07fc
#
_cell.length_a   1.000
_cell.length_b   1.000
_cell.length_c   1.000
_cell.angle_alpha   90.00
_cell.angle_beta   90.00
_cell.angle_gamma   90.00
#
_symmetry.space_group_name_H-M   'P 1'
#
loop_
_entity.id
_entity.type
_entity.pdbx_description
1 polymer ?
#
loop_
_entity_poly.entity_id
_entity_poly.type
_entity_poly.pdbx_seq_one_letter_code
_entity_poly.pdbx_strand_id
1 'polypeptide(L)'
;DTPEFECYHEADRLHIVTKHLHLRYDEKAFSAIGLEVVVNGTLDWQYGVRVDNLGGTVRTLDRVNGATDLNPGLLSRTFGISVVDDSDTIVIGEDGWPLPLCGTGRKDLYFFGYGRAFERCIRDFYKLSAPVPLLPRYALGNWWSRYHKYTDVEYLGLMDKFKEKRVPLSVGVVDMDWHITETPDRERYGSGWTGYTWNKAYFPDYKQFLAEMKKRGLKVTLNLHPRDGIRAYEAMYPTLAERLGRDPETGRKIEFDVADRRFMEEYFNTVLHPYEADGVDFWWIDWQQRSGSSVAGYDTLWMLNHCHYVDNARDGHRPLTLSRYAGIGSHRYPLGFSGDTYVTWESLDFQPYFTATAANLGYAWWSHDIGGHMGGYHDSELHTRWVQFGVFSPISRLHSSPNPFNSKEPWNYGDEAEGIMEDYLRLRSRLVPYMYSMVYRNYEDGIPMVRPIYHAYPNTPGTFDCKNEYLFGTLIAAPVTTKRDPQTLLAKTTVWLPGGNYVDYFTGRIYTGGRLIDTYRPLAEMPLFAKAGTILPLAADAMADADTNPAALELYVAGGADGAFTLVEDN
;
A
#
# COMPACT_ATOMS: atom_id res chain seq x y z
N ASP A 1 23.89 -11.87 -6.18
CA ASP A 1 24.90 -12.89 -6.53
C ASP A 1 24.23 -14.26 -6.58
N THR A 2 24.47 -15.01 -7.65
CA THR A 2 24.04 -16.41 -7.76
C THR A 2 24.78 -17.20 -6.68
N PRO A 3 24.10 -17.99 -5.83
CA PRO A 3 24.79 -18.82 -4.84
C PRO A 3 25.68 -19.83 -5.55
N GLU A 4 26.75 -20.25 -4.90
CA GLU A 4 27.55 -21.40 -5.37
C GLU A 4 26.65 -22.62 -5.46
N PHE A 5 26.69 -23.33 -6.58
CA PHE A 5 25.94 -24.55 -6.81
C PHE A 5 26.71 -25.55 -7.67
N GLU A 6 26.41 -26.81 -7.48
CA GLU A 6 26.80 -27.90 -8.37
C GLU A 6 25.63 -28.30 -9.24
N CYS A 7 25.88 -28.58 -10.50
CA CYS A 7 24.90 -29.07 -11.46
C CYS A 7 25.46 -30.28 -12.20
N TYR A 8 24.78 -31.43 -12.06
CA TYR A 8 25.20 -32.69 -12.67
C TYR A 8 24.02 -33.60 -12.97
N HIS A 9 24.25 -34.61 -13.81
CA HIS A 9 23.28 -35.67 -14.09
C HIS A 9 23.72 -36.97 -13.43
N GLU A 10 22.80 -37.62 -12.72
CA GLU A 10 22.98 -38.93 -12.12
C GLU A 10 21.66 -39.72 -12.19
N ALA A 11 21.71 -40.99 -12.57
CA ALA A 11 20.55 -41.87 -12.66
C ALA A 11 19.34 -41.27 -13.42
N ASP A 12 19.61 -40.72 -14.61
CA ASP A 12 18.60 -40.06 -15.48
C ASP A 12 17.89 -38.85 -14.85
N ARG A 13 18.51 -38.19 -13.89
CA ARG A 13 18.01 -36.98 -13.26
C ARG A 13 19.03 -35.85 -13.30
N LEU A 14 18.54 -34.63 -13.47
CA LEU A 14 19.27 -33.41 -13.22
C LEU A 14 19.30 -33.16 -11.71
N HIS A 15 20.48 -32.89 -11.18
CA HIS A 15 20.73 -32.49 -9.80
C HIS A 15 21.27 -31.07 -9.79
N ILE A 16 20.65 -30.22 -8.97
CA ILE A 16 21.17 -28.88 -8.64
C ILE A 16 21.31 -28.82 -7.14
N VAL A 17 22.53 -28.64 -6.67
CA VAL A 17 22.88 -28.67 -5.25
C VAL A 17 23.49 -27.35 -4.84
N THR A 18 22.88 -26.71 -3.85
CA THR A 18 23.43 -25.54 -3.17
C THR A 18 23.75 -25.92 -1.72
N LYS A 19 24.29 -25.00 -0.95
CA LYS A 19 24.49 -25.20 0.50
C LYS A 19 23.23 -25.62 1.25
N HIS A 20 22.04 -25.20 0.78
CA HIS A 20 20.78 -25.36 1.50
C HIS A 20 19.72 -26.17 0.76
N LEU A 21 19.84 -26.33 -0.53
CA LEU A 21 18.85 -26.99 -1.37
C LEU A 21 19.50 -28.07 -2.22
N HIS A 22 18.80 -29.18 -2.40
CA HIS A 22 19.12 -30.20 -3.39
C HIS A 22 17.86 -30.46 -4.22
N LEU A 23 17.83 -29.93 -5.44
CA LEU A 23 16.79 -30.19 -6.42
C LEU A 23 17.15 -31.43 -7.24
N ARG A 24 16.17 -32.33 -7.47
CA ARG A 24 16.24 -33.49 -8.37
C ARG A 24 15.07 -33.42 -9.35
N TYR A 25 15.39 -33.49 -10.63
CA TYR A 25 14.38 -33.36 -11.69
C TYR A 25 14.66 -34.38 -12.82
N ASP A 26 13.60 -35.07 -13.25
CA ASP A 26 13.70 -36.09 -14.32
C ASP A 26 13.64 -35.49 -15.74
N GLU A 27 13.64 -34.16 -15.88
CA GLU A 27 13.61 -33.40 -17.15
C GLU A 27 12.44 -33.75 -18.09
N LYS A 28 11.36 -34.33 -17.53
CA LYS A 28 10.15 -34.68 -18.32
C LYS A 28 9.06 -33.66 -18.05
N ALA A 29 8.13 -33.98 -17.15
CA ALA A 29 7.06 -33.11 -16.75
C ALA A 29 7.11 -32.90 -15.23
N PHE A 30 6.71 -31.73 -14.74
CA PHE A 30 6.59 -31.51 -13.31
C PHE A 30 5.54 -32.45 -12.73
N SER A 31 6.00 -33.38 -11.89
CA SER A 31 5.18 -34.38 -11.23
C SER A 31 5.75 -34.71 -9.86
N ALA A 32 4.95 -35.33 -8.99
CA ALA A 32 5.36 -35.67 -7.63
C ALA A 32 6.59 -36.59 -7.56
N ILE A 33 6.81 -37.43 -8.58
CA ILE A 33 7.98 -38.32 -8.66
C ILE A 33 9.10 -37.74 -9.53
N GLY A 34 8.78 -36.76 -10.38
CA GLY A 34 9.72 -36.17 -11.34
C GLY A 34 10.48 -34.98 -10.79
N LEU A 35 9.90 -34.21 -9.88
CA LEU A 35 10.51 -33.02 -9.31
C LEU A 35 10.39 -33.02 -7.78
N GLU A 36 11.55 -33.07 -7.13
CA GLU A 36 11.66 -32.97 -5.67
C GLU A 36 12.73 -31.97 -5.26
N VAL A 37 12.58 -31.35 -4.09
CA VAL A 37 13.54 -30.45 -3.48
C VAL A 37 13.73 -30.81 -2.01
N VAL A 38 14.97 -31.10 -1.63
CA VAL A 38 15.36 -31.34 -0.23
C VAL A 38 15.93 -30.05 0.33
N VAL A 39 15.37 -29.60 1.47
CA VAL A 39 15.81 -28.38 2.16
C VAL A 39 16.65 -28.76 3.37
N ASN A 40 17.88 -28.25 3.46
CA ASN A 40 18.83 -28.50 4.56
C ASN A 40 19.03 -30.01 4.91
N GLY A 41 18.82 -30.90 3.94
CA GLY A 41 18.97 -32.34 4.13
C GLY A 41 17.90 -33.01 5.00
N THR A 42 16.84 -32.32 5.39
CA THR A 42 15.86 -32.84 6.34
C THR A 42 14.41 -32.75 5.88
N LEU A 43 14.07 -31.83 5.00
CA LEU A 43 12.70 -31.60 4.54
C LEU A 43 12.60 -31.86 3.05
N ASP A 44 11.85 -32.92 2.68
CA ASP A 44 11.60 -33.28 1.30
C ASP A 44 10.29 -32.67 0.82
N TRP A 45 10.35 -31.85 -0.21
CA TRP A 45 9.17 -31.36 -0.92
C TRP A 45 9.09 -32.01 -2.31
N GLN A 46 7.91 -32.41 -2.70
CA GLN A 46 7.62 -32.95 -4.03
C GLN A 46 6.62 -32.05 -4.74
N TYR A 47 6.73 -31.94 -6.06
CA TYR A 47 5.80 -31.12 -6.85
C TYR A 47 4.35 -31.47 -6.57
N GLY A 48 3.54 -30.45 -6.29
CA GLY A 48 2.12 -30.58 -5.95
C GLY A 48 1.81 -30.76 -4.45
N VAL A 49 2.83 -30.97 -3.62
CA VAL A 49 2.62 -31.00 -2.15
C VAL A 49 2.31 -29.58 -1.65
N ARG A 50 1.16 -29.44 -0.99
CA ARG A 50 0.76 -28.19 -0.33
C ARG A 50 1.39 -28.12 1.06
N VAL A 51 1.93 -26.96 1.37
CA VAL A 51 2.48 -26.64 2.69
C VAL A 51 1.64 -25.54 3.36
N ASP A 52 1.80 -25.36 4.68
CA ASP A 52 1.19 -24.23 5.38
C ASP A 52 1.71 -22.91 4.84
N ASN A 53 0.92 -21.85 4.97
CA ASN A 53 1.27 -20.51 4.52
C ASN A 53 0.81 -19.46 5.54
N LEU A 54 1.66 -18.49 5.81
CA LEU A 54 1.36 -17.40 6.76
C LEU A 54 0.44 -16.33 6.16
N GLY A 55 -0.01 -16.51 4.91
CA GLY A 55 -0.82 -15.55 4.20
C GLY A 55 0.01 -14.39 3.64
N GLY A 56 -0.58 -13.66 2.71
CA GLY A 56 -0.01 -12.48 2.08
C GLY A 56 -1.03 -11.34 2.08
N THR A 57 -1.63 -11.09 0.93
CA THR A 57 -2.64 -10.03 0.76
C THR A 57 -3.67 -10.40 -0.31
N VAL A 58 -4.61 -9.51 -0.60
CA VAL A 58 -5.59 -9.66 -1.68
C VAL A 58 -5.71 -8.37 -2.48
N ARG A 59 -6.27 -8.46 -3.69
CA ARG A 59 -6.43 -7.33 -4.60
C ARG A 59 -7.30 -6.21 -4.03
N THR A 60 -8.34 -6.56 -3.27
CA THR A 60 -9.35 -5.61 -2.80
C THR A 60 -10.06 -6.09 -1.54
N LEU A 61 -10.43 -5.15 -0.71
CA LEU A 61 -11.35 -5.30 0.43
C LEU A 61 -12.72 -4.67 0.14
N ASP A 62 -13.04 -4.38 -1.13
CA ASP A 62 -14.34 -3.82 -1.48
C ASP A 62 -15.49 -4.65 -0.93
N ARG A 63 -16.40 -3.98 -0.22
CA ARG A 63 -17.56 -4.58 0.41
C ARG A 63 -17.24 -5.67 1.44
N VAL A 64 -16.00 -5.73 1.91
CA VAL A 64 -15.64 -6.62 3.01
C VAL A 64 -16.10 -5.99 4.33
N ASN A 65 -16.85 -6.77 5.11
CA ASN A 65 -17.22 -6.44 6.48
C ASN A 65 -16.53 -7.45 7.41
N GLY A 66 -15.47 -7.00 8.07
CA GLY A 66 -14.60 -7.88 8.84
C GLY A 66 -13.45 -8.45 8.03
N ALA A 67 -13.19 -9.75 8.19
CA ALA A 67 -12.07 -10.45 7.57
C ALA A 67 -12.44 -11.08 6.23
N THR A 68 -11.43 -11.31 5.41
CA THR A 68 -11.49 -12.13 4.19
C THR A 68 -10.27 -13.03 4.10
N ASP A 69 -10.35 -14.09 3.29
CA ASP A 69 -9.21 -14.96 3.02
C ASP A 69 -8.12 -14.20 2.25
N LEU A 70 -6.87 -14.44 2.62
CA LEU A 70 -5.71 -13.86 1.97
C LEU A 70 -5.10 -14.85 0.96
N ASN A 71 -4.60 -14.33 -0.14
CA ASN A 71 -3.76 -15.10 -1.04
C ASN A 71 -2.46 -15.52 -0.32
N PRO A 72 -1.84 -16.65 -0.72
CA PRO A 72 -0.57 -17.08 -0.15
C PRO A 72 0.53 -16.02 -0.27
N GLY A 73 1.36 -15.92 0.77
CA GLY A 73 2.62 -15.19 0.76
C GLY A 73 3.81 -16.12 0.48
N LEU A 74 5.01 -15.61 0.71
CA LEU A 74 6.27 -16.36 0.49
C LEU A 74 6.77 -17.11 1.73
N LEU A 75 6.02 -17.05 2.84
CA LEU A 75 6.47 -17.55 4.14
C LEU A 75 5.58 -18.67 4.66
N SER A 76 6.21 -19.67 5.27
CA SER A 76 5.58 -20.82 5.91
C SER A 76 6.10 -20.96 7.34
N ARG A 77 5.20 -21.24 8.30
CA ARG A 77 5.58 -21.42 9.71
C ARG A 77 6.19 -22.78 9.98
N THR A 78 5.61 -23.83 9.41
CA THR A 78 5.92 -25.23 9.77
C THR A 78 7.00 -25.79 8.86
N PHE A 79 6.81 -25.67 7.55
CA PHE A 79 7.69 -26.29 6.56
C PHE A 79 8.82 -25.35 6.09
N GLY A 80 8.63 -24.04 6.24
CA GLY A 80 9.63 -23.06 5.79
C GLY A 80 9.84 -23.05 4.27
N ILE A 81 8.83 -23.47 3.52
CA ILE A 81 8.81 -23.56 2.07
C ILE A 81 7.61 -22.81 1.53
N SER A 82 7.78 -22.12 0.41
CA SER A 82 6.68 -21.74 -0.46
C SER A 82 7.05 -21.88 -1.92
N VAL A 83 6.06 -22.05 -2.78
CA VAL A 83 6.24 -22.17 -4.22
C VAL A 83 5.29 -21.19 -4.90
N VAL A 84 5.83 -20.37 -5.78
CA VAL A 84 5.07 -19.44 -6.62
C VAL A 84 5.07 -19.99 -8.03
N ASP A 85 3.88 -20.19 -8.60
CA ASP A 85 3.68 -20.50 -10.02
C ASP A 85 3.46 -19.19 -10.77
N ASP A 86 4.42 -18.78 -11.57
CA ASP A 86 4.43 -17.54 -12.35
C ASP A 86 4.19 -17.81 -13.86
N SER A 87 3.71 -19.00 -14.20
CA SER A 87 3.62 -19.50 -15.59
C SER A 87 2.67 -18.70 -16.48
N ASP A 88 1.65 -18.09 -15.91
CA ASP A 88 0.60 -17.36 -16.64
C ASP A 88 0.63 -15.85 -16.37
N THR A 89 1.79 -15.31 -16.06
CA THR A 89 1.95 -13.88 -15.74
C THR A 89 2.58 -13.09 -16.88
N ILE A 90 3.16 -11.96 -16.55
CA ILE A 90 3.74 -10.99 -17.47
C ILE A 90 5.24 -10.88 -17.17
N VAL A 91 6.06 -10.88 -18.21
CA VAL A 91 7.49 -10.54 -18.12
C VAL A 91 7.73 -9.14 -18.69
N ILE A 92 8.71 -8.44 -18.16
CA ILE A 92 9.18 -7.18 -18.73
C ILE A 92 10.19 -7.51 -19.83
N GLY A 93 9.89 -7.07 -21.05
CA GLY A 93 10.79 -7.17 -22.19
C GLY A 93 12.04 -6.29 -22.04
N GLU A 94 13.02 -6.50 -22.91
CA GLU A 94 14.28 -5.72 -22.91
C GLU A 94 14.05 -4.21 -23.12
N ASP A 95 12.98 -3.85 -23.83
CA ASP A 95 12.55 -2.45 -24.09
C ASP A 95 11.68 -1.88 -22.97
N GLY A 96 11.49 -2.61 -21.86
CA GLY A 96 10.63 -2.22 -20.75
C GLY A 96 9.14 -2.46 -20.97
N TRP A 97 8.73 -2.95 -22.15
CA TRP A 97 7.31 -3.25 -22.41
C TRP A 97 6.94 -4.63 -21.85
N PRO A 98 5.81 -4.74 -21.13
CA PRO A 98 5.37 -6.04 -20.60
C PRO A 98 4.88 -6.97 -21.71
N LEU A 99 5.25 -8.25 -21.60
CA LEU A 99 4.88 -9.32 -22.52
C LEU A 99 4.15 -10.44 -21.76
N PRO A 100 3.04 -10.99 -22.31
CA PRO A 100 2.34 -12.08 -21.63
C PRO A 100 3.08 -13.41 -21.81
N LEU A 101 3.15 -14.20 -20.73
CA LEU A 101 3.65 -15.57 -20.76
C LEU A 101 2.57 -16.60 -21.05
N CYS A 102 1.30 -16.23 -20.90
CA CYS A 102 0.19 -17.16 -21.02
C CYS A 102 0.13 -17.85 -22.40
N GLY A 103 -0.31 -19.10 -22.41
CA GLY A 103 -0.47 -19.87 -23.64
C GLY A 103 0.83 -20.42 -24.24
N THR A 104 1.98 -20.17 -23.63
CA THR A 104 3.28 -20.72 -24.09
C THR A 104 3.43 -22.19 -23.73
N GLY A 105 2.62 -22.73 -22.81
CA GLY A 105 2.76 -24.09 -22.26
C GLY A 105 3.98 -24.27 -21.35
N ARG A 106 4.75 -23.21 -21.12
CA ARG A 106 5.90 -23.22 -20.20
C ARG A 106 5.41 -23.19 -18.76
N LYS A 107 6.16 -23.84 -17.87
CA LYS A 107 6.04 -23.72 -16.43
C LYS A 107 7.16 -22.86 -15.89
N ASP A 108 6.82 -21.86 -15.10
CA ASP A 108 7.77 -20.99 -14.40
C ASP A 108 7.44 -21.03 -12.90
N LEU A 109 8.32 -21.69 -12.14
CA LEU A 109 8.15 -21.91 -10.72
C LEU A 109 9.29 -21.29 -9.93
N TYR A 110 8.95 -20.54 -8.90
CA TYR A 110 9.91 -20.02 -7.93
C TYR A 110 9.75 -20.77 -6.61
N PHE A 111 10.81 -21.47 -6.21
CA PHE A 111 10.86 -22.23 -4.97
C PHE A 111 11.61 -21.44 -3.88
N PHE A 112 10.92 -21.15 -2.77
CA PHE A 112 11.50 -20.46 -1.62
C PHE A 112 11.64 -21.42 -0.44
N GLY A 113 12.85 -21.86 -0.12
CA GLY A 113 13.16 -22.79 0.97
C GLY A 113 14.00 -22.13 2.06
N TYR A 114 13.46 -21.17 2.77
CA TYR A 114 14.18 -20.32 3.72
C TYR A 114 14.02 -20.75 5.19
N GLY A 115 13.22 -21.77 5.47
CA GLY A 115 12.93 -22.13 6.84
C GLY A 115 12.24 -20.96 7.57
N ARG A 116 12.84 -20.53 8.67
CA ARG A 116 12.40 -19.38 9.43
C ARG A 116 13.24 -18.11 9.23
N ALA A 117 14.07 -18.07 8.22
CA ALA A 117 14.82 -16.87 7.85
C ALA A 117 13.94 -15.90 7.03
N PHE A 118 12.83 -15.45 7.61
CA PHE A 118 11.76 -14.71 6.93
C PHE A 118 12.25 -13.41 6.29
N GLU A 119 12.98 -12.57 7.03
CA GLU A 119 13.53 -11.32 6.47
C GLU A 119 14.49 -11.60 5.31
N ARG A 120 15.28 -12.69 5.39
CA ARG A 120 16.16 -13.08 4.28
C ARG A 120 15.38 -13.53 3.05
N CYS A 121 14.27 -14.26 3.23
CA CYS A 121 13.39 -14.65 2.12
C CYS A 121 12.89 -13.42 1.36
N ILE A 122 12.41 -12.39 2.07
CA ILE A 122 11.91 -11.16 1.46
C ILE A 122 13.04 -10.38 0.77
N ARG A 123 14.21 -10.27 1.38
CA ARG A 123 15.39 -9.63 0.75
C ARG A 123 15.80 -10.32 -0.55
N ASP A 124 15.86 -11.64 -0.55
CA ASP A 124 16.25 -12.40 -1.73
C ASP A 124 15.14 -12.38 -2.80
N PHE A 125 13.88 -12.32 -2.40
CA PHE A 125 12.77 -12.04 -3.32
C PHE A 125 12.91 -10.67 -4.01
N TYR A 126 13.29 -9.63 -3.29
CA TYR A 126 13.53 -8.31 -3.89
C TYR A 126 14.73 -8.30 -4.85
N LYS A 127 15.77 -9.12 -4.61
CA LYS A 127 16.88 -9.29 -5.58
C LYS A 127 16.39 -9.95 -6.87
N LEU A 128 15.45 -10.89 -6.76
CA LEU A 128 14.88 -11.60 -7.90
C LEU A 128 13.89 -10.73 -8.69
N SER A 129 13.05 -9.97 -8.00
CA SER A 129 11.91 -9.26 -8.58
C SER A 129 12.08 -7.73 -8.65
N ALA A 130 13.27 -7.20 -8.40
CA ALA A 130 13.64 -5.82 -8.13
C ALA A 130 13.18 -5.31 -6.74
N PRO A 131 13.90 -4.33 -6.15
CA PRO A 131 13.56 -3.79 -4.84
C PRO A 131 12.29 -2.96 -4.84
N VAL A 132 11.77 -2.69 -3.65
CA VAL A 132 10.76 -1.64 -3.45
C VAL A 132 11.39 -0.28 -3.75
N PRO A 133 10.79 0.55 -4.60
CA PRO A 133 11.35 1.87 -4.87
C PRO A 133 11.36 2.78 -3.64
N LEU A 134 12.28 3.74 -3.63
CA LEU A 134 12.31 4.78 -2.60
C LEU A 134 11.13 5.75 -2.82
N LEU A 135 10.22 5.82 -1.85
CA LEU A 135 9.04 6.69 -1.94
C LEU A 135 9.41 8.17 -1.82
N PRO A 136 8.69 9.07 -2.49
CA PRO A 136 8.78 10.50 -2.18
C PRO A 136 8.29 10.75 -0.75
N ARG A 137 8.97 11.67 -0.07
CA ARG A 137 8.80 11.94 1.36
C ARG A 137 7.38 12.39 1.72
N TYR A 138 6.75 13.21 0.87
CA TYR A 138 5.39 13.71 1.07
C TYR A 138 4.33 12.59 1.19
N ALA A 139 4.60 11.41 0.61
CA ALA A 139 3.69 10.27 0.71
C ALA A 139 3.45 9.81 2.16
N LEU A 140 4.37 10.11 3.07
CA LEU A 140 4.33 9.67 4.46
C LEU A 140 3.50 10.57 5.39
N GLY A 141 3.15 11.78 4.97
CA GLY A 141 2.27 12.69 5.72
C GLY A 141 0.82 12.21 5.76
N ASN A 142 -0.07 13.09 6.19
CA ASN A 142 -1.50 12.80 6.16
C ASN A 142 -2.11 13.21 4.83
N TRP A 143 -3.05 12.40 4.33
CA TRP A 143 -3.78 12.67 3.10
C TRP A 143 -5.23 12.92 3.40
N TRP A 144 -5.83 13.89 2.71
CA TRP A 144 -7.27 14.06 2.63
C TRP A 144 -7.81 13.46 1.34
N SER A 145 -8.84 12.65 1.46
CA SER A 145 -9.54 12.01 0.34
C SER A 145 -11.00 11.80 0.71
N ARG A 146 -11.90 12.02 -0.22
CA ARG A 146 -13.32 11.68 -0.07
C ARG A 146 -14.01 11.58 -1.42
N TYR A 147 -14.81 10.53 -1.61
CA TYR A 147 -15.78 10.51 -2.70
C TYR A 147 -16.91 11.49 -2.38
N HIS A 148 -16.79 12.69 -2.89
CA HIS A 148 -17.73 13.80 -2.67
C HIS A 148 -17.61 14.82 -3.80
N LYS A 149 -18.74 15.35 -4.26
CA LYS A 149 -18.82 16.40 -5.29
C LYS A 149 -18.41 17.74 -4.70
N TYR A 150 -17.12 17.96 -4.54
CA TYR A 150 -16.60 19.25 -4.11
C TYR A 150 -16.61 20.27 -5.24
N THR A 151 -16.92 21.52 -4.91
CA THR A 151 -16.45 22.66 -5.71
C THR A 151 -15.02 23.03 -5.29
N ASP A 152 -14.33 23.79 -6.15
CA ASP A 152 -12.99 24.32 -5.85
C ASP A 152 -13.00 25.14 -4.54
N VAL A 153 -14.02 26.00 -4.33
CA VAL A 153 -14.17 26.81 -3.12
C VAL A 153 -14.36 25.95 -1.88
N GLU A 154 -15.23 24.93 -1.94
CA GLU A 154 -15.45 24.02 -0.81
C GLU A 154 -14.20 23.23 -0.47
N TYR A 155 -13.49 22.71 -1.48
CA TYR A 155 -12.28 21.93 -1.25
C TYR A 155 -11.16 22.77 -0.65
N LEU A 156 -10.90 23.96 -1.20
CA LEU A 156 -9.89 24.89 -0.67
C LEU A 156 -10.26 25.37 0.75
N GLY A 157 -11.54 25.67 1.01
CA GLY A 157 -12.03 26.01 2.34
C GLY A 157 -11.84 24.89 3.35
N LEU A 158 -12.01 23.64 2.93
CA LEU A 158 -11.73 22.46 3.77
C LEU A 158 -10.22 22.35 4.10
N MET A 159 -9.34 22.55 3.12
CA MET A 159 -7.89 22.56 3.37
C MET A 159 -7.48 23.67 4.34
N ASP A 160 -8.08 24.86 4.20
CA ASP A 160 -7.83 25.98 5.11
C ASP A 160 -8.35 25.66 6.53
N LYS A 161 -9.46 24.95 6.67
CA LYS A 161 -9.98 24.50 7.98
C LYS A 161 -9.06 23.48 8.66
N PHE A 162 -8.50 22.52 7.92
CA PHE A 162 -7.47 21.62 8.45
C PHE A 162 -6.25 22.40 8.97
N LYS A 163 -5.81 23.41 8.22
CA LYS A 163 -4.71 24.30 8.63
C LYS A 163 -5.05 25.13 9.87
N GLU A 164 -6.27 25.70 9.95
CA GLU A 164 -6.78 26.43 11.13
C GLU A 164 -6.78 25.54 12.38
N LYS A 165 -7.22 24.30 12.24
CA LYS A 165 -7.20 23.27 13.29
C LYS A 165 -5.80 22.71 13.57
N ARG A 166 -4.77 23.20 12.88
CA ARG A 166 -3.39 22.72 12.98
C ARG A 166 -3.26 21.20 12.72
N VAL A 167 -4.04 20.69 11.78
CA VAL A 167 -3.91 19.32 11.28
C VAL A 167 -3.11 19.36 9.97
N PRO A 168 -1.88 18.85 9.97
CA PRO A 168 -1.02 18.89 8.79
C PRO A 168 -1.49 17.89 7.73
N LEU A 169 -1.58 18.34 6.49
CA LEU A 169 -1.82 17.52 5.32
C LEU A 169 -0.66 17.65 4.33
N SER A 170 -0.34 16.60 3.61
CA SER A 170 0.68 16.60 2.55
C SER A 170 0.10 16.34 1.16
N VAL A 171 -1.03 15.63 1.08
CA VAL A 171 -1.68 15.28 -0.19
C VAL A 171 -3.17 15.57 -0.12
N GLY A 172 -3.68 16.23 -1.15
CA GLY A 172 -5.10 16.38 -1.43
C GLY A 172 -5.51 15.49 -2.60
N VAL A 173 -6.45 14.58 -2.34
CA VAL A 173 -7.01 13.68 -3.35
C VAL A 173 -8.34 14.23 -3.82
N VAL A 174 -8.52 14.45 -5.13
CA VAL A 174 -9.81 14.76 -5.71
C VAL A 174 -10.35 13.50 -6.40
N ASP A 175 -11.46 13.00 -5.87
CA ASP A 175 -12.13 11.80 -6.37
C ASP A 175 -12.87 12.08 -7.69
N MET A 176 -13.48 11.08 -8.27
CA MET A 176 -13.97 11.03 -9.67
C MET A 176 -14.79 12.26 -10.12
N ASP A 177 -15.41 13.02 -9.24
CA ASP A 177 -16.18 14.22 -9.62
C ASP A 177 -15.31 15.44 -10.03
N TRP A 178 -13.97 15.29 -10.09
CA TRP A 178 -13.12 16.26 -10.76
C TRP A 178 -13.43 16.35 -12.26
N HIS A 179 -13.86 15.25 -12.88
CA HIS A 179 -14.27 15.19 -14.27
C HIS A 179 -15.79 15.18 -14.43
N ILE A 180 -16.26 15.24 -15.68
CA ILE A 180 -17.68 15.19 -16.01
C ILE A 180 -18.23 13.80 -15.70
N THR A 181 -18.98 13.67 -14.60
CA THR A 181 -19.65 12.41 -14.18
C THR A 181 -21.09 12.32 -14.68
N GLU A 182 -21.70 13.43 -15.06
CA GLU A 182 -23.01 13.49 -15.72
C GLU A 182 -22.80 13.73 -17.20
N THR A 183 -22.81 12.65 -18.00
CA THR A 183 -22.52 12.72 -19.44
C THR A 183 -23.57 13.55 -20.18
N PRO A 184 -23.18 14.31 -21.23
CA PRO A 184 -24.11 15.17 -21.98
C PRO A 184 -25.28 14.41 -22.63
N ASP A 185 -25.07 13.14 -22.94
CA ASP A 185 -26.06 12.23 -23.51
C ASP A 185 -25.83 10.82 -22.96
N ARG A 186 -26.63 10.44 -21.97
CA ARG A 186 -26.47 9.17 -21.25
C ARG A 186 -26.83 7.95 -22.12
N GLU A 187 -27.71 8.10 -23.08
CA GLU A 187 -28.04 7.00 -23.99
C GLU A 187 -26.89 6.70 -24.94
N ARG A 188 -26.22 7.73 -25.41
CA ARG A 188 -25.08 7.63 -26.31
C ARG A 188 -23.78 7.28 -25.61
N TYR A 189 -23.50 7.89 -24.46
CA TYR A 189 -22.19 7.83 -23.81
C TYR A 189 -22.15 6.96 -22.54
N GLY A 190 -23.29 6.49 -22.06
CA GLY A 190 -23.37 5.70 -20.82
C GLY A 190 -23.18 6.54 -19.56
N SER A 191 -22.74 5.89 -18.49
CA SER A 191 -22.42 6.57 -17.23
C SER A 191 -21.12 7.38 -17.34
N GLY A 192 -21.00 8.45 -16.56
CA GLY A 192 -19.75 9.21 -16.44
C GLY A 192 -18.76 8.63 -15.44
N TRP A 193 -18.77 7.32 -15.20
CA TRP A 193 -17.82 6.68 -14.27
C TRP A 193 -16.38 6.83 -14.76
N THR A 194 -16.14 6.60 -16.05
CA THR A 194 -14.90 6.98 -16.72
C THR A 194 -15.02 8.40 -17.25
N GLY A 195 -14.02 9.24 -17.08
CA GLY A 195 -13.96 10.58 -17.64
C GLY A 195 -12.58 11.22 -17.45
N TYR A 196 -12.29 12.23 -18.29
CA TYR A 196 -10.99 12.90 -18.32
C TYR A 196 -11.09 14.41 -18.50
N THR A 197 -12.29 14.95 -18.67
CA THR A 197 -12.49 16.39 -18.84
C THR A 197 -12.93 17.03 -17.53
N TRP A 198 -12.17 18.02 -17.05
CA TRP A 198 -12.52 18.75 -15.83
C TRP A 198 -13.96 19.27 -15.87
N ASN A 199 -14.68 19.03 -14.81
CA ASN A 199 -16.04 19.51 -14.64
C ASN A 199 -16.06 21.00 -14.27
N LYS A 200 -16.26 21.86 -15.24
CA LYS A 200 -16.27 23.31 -15.04
C LYS A 200 -17.40 23.81 -14.15
N ALA A 201 -18.43 22.99 -13.87
CA ALA A 201 -19.45 23.35 -12.92
C ALA A 201 -18.94 23.33 -11.47
N TYR A 202 -17.95 22.48 -11.19
CA TYR A 202 -17.33 22.35 -9.87
C TYR A 202 -15.95 23.04 -9.80
N PHE A 203 -15.19 22.99 -10.91
CA PHE A 203 -13.85 23.57 -11.03
C PHE A 203 -13.81 24.49 -12.24
N PRO A 204 -14.42 25.69 -12.18
CA PRO A 204 -14.50 26.61 -13.33
C PRO A 204 -13.12 27.01 -13.85
N ASP A 205 -12.13 27.19 -12.96
CA ASP A 205 -10.73 27.39 -13.27
C ASP A 205 -9.86 26.36 -12.48
N TYR A 206 -9.78 25.14 -13.02
CA TYR A 206 -9.02 24.07 -12.37
C TYR A 206 -7.52 24.38 -12.27
N LYS A 207 -6.97 25.20 -13.18
CA LYS A 207 -5.56 25.61 -13.12
C LYS A 207 -5.29 26.49 -11.92
N GLN A 208 -6.19 27.43 -11.65
CA GLN A 208 -6.14 28.25 -10.45
C GLN A 208 -6.32 27.38 -9.19
N PHE A 209 -7.23 26.42 -9.21
CA PHE A 209 -7.42 25.48 -8.10
C PHE A 209 -6.12 24.68 -7.80
N LEU A 210 -5.49 24.10 -8.81
CA LEU A 210 -4.23 23.37 -8.65
C LEU A 210 -3.11 24.27 -8.13
N ALA A 211 -3.01 25.51 -8.63
CA ALA A 211 -2.06 26.48 -8.13
C ALA A 211 -2.30 26.85 -6.66
N GLU A 212 -3.57 26.99 -6.24
CA GLU A 212 -3.94 27.24 -4.85
C GLU A 212 -3.65 26.06 -3.92
N MET A 213 -3.79 24.80 -4.41
CA MET A 213 -3.35 23.61 -3.68
C MET A 213 -1.83 23.63 -3.45
N LYS A 214 -1.05 23.93 -4.48
CA LYS A 214 0.43 24.06 -4.38
C LYS A 214 0.87 25.15 -3.41
N LYS A 215 0.21 26.31 -3.40
CA LYS A 215 0.49 27.38 -2.42
C LYS A 215 0.26 26.94 -0.97
N ARG A 216 -0.60 25.96 -0.74
CA ARG A 216 -0.84 25.36 0.57
C ARG A 216 0.16 24.25 0.92
N GLY A 217 1.14 23.97 0.04
CA GLY A 217 2.13 22.90 0.23
C GLY A 217 1.57 21.49 -0.03
N LEU A 218 0.46 21.38 -0.76
CA LEU A 218 -0.20 20.10 -1.01
C LEU A 218 0.17 19.53 -2.38
N LYS A 219 0.52 18.25 -2.41
CA LYS A 219 0.54 17.45 -3.63
C LYS A 219 -0.89 17.06 -3.99
N VAL A 220 -1.15 16.91 -5.29
CA VAL A 220 -2.49 16.63 -5.80
C VAL A 220 -2.50 15.35 -6.61
N THR A 221 -3.45 14.47 -6.32
CA THR A 221 -3.77 13.30 -7.14
C THR A 221 -5.25 13.27 -7.50
N LEU A 222 -5.55 12.83 -8.71
CA LEU A 222 -6.89 12.68 -9.23
C LEU A 222 -7.22 11.20 -9.43
N ASN A 223 -8.46 10.83 -9.16
CA ASN A 223 -8.96 9.48 -9.36
C ASN A 223 -9.21 9.19 -10.85
N LEU A 224 -8.85 8.00 -11.30
CA LEU A 224 -9.05 7.51 -12.67
C LEU A 224 -9.78 6.17 -12.68
N HIS A 225 -10.82 6.07 -13.53
CA HIS A 225 -11.51 4.84 -13.89
C HIS A 225 -11.43 4.64 -15.41
N PRO A 226 -10.34 4.15 -15.98
CA PRO A 226 -10.08 4.22 -17.42
C PRO A 226 -10.89 3.23 -18.28
N ARG A 227 -11.64 2.31 -17.68
CA ARG A 227 -12.32 1.17 -18.32
C ARG A 227 -13.07 1.48 -19.60
N ASP A 228 -13.87 2.55 -19.60
CA ASP A 228 -14.82 2.82 -20.69
C ASP A 228 -14.18 3.61 -21.85
N GLY A 229 -12.88 3.85 -21.82
CA GLY A 229 -12.15 4.55 -22.87
C GLY A 229 -12.46 6.04 -22.94
N ILE A 230 -12.12 6.66 -24.08
CA ILE A 230 -12.27 8.10 -24.30
C ILE A 230 -13.43 8.34 -25.25
N ARG A 231 -14.41 9.13 -24.82
CA ARG A 231 -15.65 9.40 -25.54
C ARG A 231 -15.57 10.73 -26.28
N ALA A 232 -16.40 10.90 -27.29
CA ALA A 232 -16.36 12.05 -28.21
C ALA A 232 -16.66 13.41 -27.55
N TYR A 233 -17.26 13.44 -26.37
CA TYR A 233 -17.48 14.68 -25.61
C TYR A 233 -16.27 15.13 -24.79
N GLU A 234 -15.27 14.27 -24.62
CA GLU A 234 -14.06 14.62 -23.84
C GLU A 234 -13.23 15.66 -24.59
N ALA A 235 -12.71 16.64 -23.85
CA ALA A 235 -11.99 17.77 -24.45
C ALA A 235 -10.78 17.34 -25.29
N MET A 236 -10.08 16.26 -24.88
CA MET A 236 -8.91 15.74 -25.60
C MET A 236 -9.25 14.75 -26.73
N TYR A 237 -10.52 14.35 -26.86
CA TYR A 237 -10.91 13.32 -27.82
C TYR A 237 -10.50 13.61 -29.28
N PRO A 238 -10.72 14.83 -29.83
CA PRO A 238 -10.32 15.10 -31.22
C PRO A 238 -8.84 14.90 -31.47
N THR A 239 -7.99 15.47 -30.58
CA THR A 239 -6.55 15.36 -30.69
C THR A 239 -6.06 13.92 -30.55
N LEU A 240 -6.61 13.16 -29.60
CA LEU A 240 -6.26 11.76 -29.43
C LEU A 240 -6.68 10.90 -30.61
N ALA A 241 -7.88 11.13 -31.17
CA ALA A 241 -8.36 10.43 -32.36
C ALA A 241 -7.43 10.65 -33.56
N GLU A 242 -7.06 11.90 -33.85
CA GLU A 242 -6.12 12.24 -34.92
C GLU A 242 -4.76 11.59 -34.75
N ARG A 243 -4.18 11.62 -33.54
CA ARG A 243 -2.88 10.99 -33.23
C ARG A 243 -2.91 9.48 -33.38
N LEU A 244 -4.07 8.86 -33.15
CA LEU A 244 -4.28 7.42 -33.37
C LEU A 244 -4.66 7.11 -34.84
N GLY A 245 -4.69 8.12 -35.71
CA GLY A 245 -5.07 7.96 -37.13
C GLY A 245 -6.56 7.68 -37.35
N ARG A 246 -7.41 8.14 -36.43
CA ARG A 246 -8.88 8.01 -36.50
C ARG A 246 -9.50 9.36 -36.87
N ASP A 247 -10.58 9.33 -37.62
CA ASP A 247 -11.36 10.54 -37.95
C ASP A 247 -12.23 10.93 -36.73
N PRO A 248 -11.98 12.09 -36.08
CA PRO A 248 -12.73 12.56 -34.94
C PRO A 248 -14.20 12.85 -35.24
N GLU A 249 -14.55 13.19 -36.47
CA GLU A 249 -15.92 13.49 -36.88
C GLU A 249 -16.86 12.28 -36.81
N THR A 250 -16.29 11.07 -36.77
CA THR A 250 -17.07 9.85 -36.55
C THR A 250 -17.73 9.78 -35.19
N GLY A 251 -17.19 10.48 -34.19
CA GLY A 251 -17.65 10.45 -32.82
C GLY A 251 -17.60 9.06 -32.16
N ARG A 252 -16.83 8.13 -32.73
CA ARG A 252 -16.68 6.76 -32.21
C ARG A 252 -15.80 6.76 -30.99
N LYS A 253 -16.25 6.08 -29.94
CA LYS A 253 -15.46 5.88 -28.72
C LYS A 253 -14.08 5.29 -29.05
N ILE A 254 -13.05 5.78 -28.38
CA ILE A 254 -11.72 5.18 -28.39
C ILE A 254 -11.67 4.21 -27.20
N GLU A 255 -11.62 2.91 -27.50
CA GLU A 255 -11.56 1.88 -26.47
C GLU A 255 -10.23 1.97 -25.70
N PHE A 256 -10.29 1.68 -24.41
CA PHE A 256 -9.09 1.58 -23.59
C PHE A 256 -8.47 0.20 -23.78
N ASP A 257 -7.32 0.13 -24.42
CA ASP A 257 -6.57 -1.10 -24.60
C ASP A 257 -5.13 -0.95 -24.10
N VAL A 258 -4.88 -1.46 -22.92
CA VAL A 258 -3.56 -1.40 -22.25
C VAL A 258 -2.50 -2.27 -22.95
N ALA A 259 -2.88 -3.15 -23.86
CA ALA A 259 -1.95 -3.94 -24.67
C ALA A 259 -1.53 -3.23 -25.98
N ASP A 260 -2.24 -2.21 -26.38
CA ASP A 260 -1.84 -1.36 -27.53
C ASP A 260 -0.85 -0.29 -27.04
N ARG A 261 0.44 -0.54 -27.31
CA ARG A 261 1.53 0.36 -26.92
C ARG A 261 1.34 1.78 -27.48
N ARG A 262 0.94 1.91 -28.75
CA ARG A 262 0.71 3.21 -29.37
C ARG A 262 -0.44 3.95 -28.67
N PHE A 263 -1.52 3.23 -28.35
CA PHE A 263 -2.61 3.81 -27.59
C PHE A 263 -2.13 4.30 -26.22
N MET A 264 -1.36 3.51 -25.49
CA MET A 264 -0.86 3.90 -24.16
C MET A 264 0.07 5.12 -24.23
N GLU A 265 0.98 5.19 -25.19
CA GLU A 265 1.85 6.35 -25.41
C GLU A 265 1.03 7.62 -25.67
N GLU A 266 0.04 7.54 -26.56
CA GLU A 266 -0.82 8.70 -26.88
C GLU A 266 -1.82 9.03 -25.75
N TYR A 267 -2.26 8.05 -24.99
CA TYR A 267 -3.06 8.26 -23.78
C TYR A 267 -2.30 9.11 -22.75
N PHE A 268 -1.06 8.77 -22.43
CA PHE A 268 -0.24 9.59 -21.55
C PHE A 268 0.00 10.98 -22.14
N ASN A 269 0.50 11.07 -23.35
CA ASN A 269 0.88 12.32 -23.98
C ASN A 269 -0.28 13.31 -24.18
N THR A 270 -1.48 12.80 -24.50
CA THR A 270 -2.62 13.64 -24.89
C THR A 270 -3.61 13.85 -23.74
N VAL A 271 -3.78 12.84 -22.87
CA VAL A 271 -4.83 12.88 -21.84
C VAL A 271 -4.27 13.31 -20.49
N LEU A 272 -3.12 12.75 -20.05
CA LEU A 272 -2.64 12.92 -18.68
C LEU A 272 -1.55 13.99 -18.52
N HIS A 273 -0.53 14.00 -19.39
CA HIS A 273 0.59 14.95 -19.27
C HIS A 273 0.17 16.43 -19.27
N PRO A 274 -0.86 16.88 -20.02
CA PRO A 274 -1.33 18.25 -19.91
C PRO A 274 -1.77 18.62 -18.49
N TYR A 275 -2.44 17.70 -17.78
CA TYR A 275 -2.88 17.94 -16.40
C TYR A 275 -1.73 17.87 -15.40
N GLU A 276 -0.74 17.02 -15.63
CA GLU A 276 0.48 17.00 -14.85
C GLU A 276 1.29 18.31 -15.00
N ALA A 277 1.38 18.83 -16.22
CA ALA A 277 1.98 20.15 -16.48
C ALA A 277 1.21 21.28 -15.78
N ASP A 278 -0.09 21.16 -15.61
CA ASP A 278 -0.94 22.12 -14.91
C ASP A 278 -0.88 21.96 -13.37
N GLY A 279 -0.34 20.82 -12.85
CA GLY A 279 -0.09 20.68 -11.42
C GLY A 279 -0.59 19.41 -10.73
N VAL A 280 -1.03 18.40 -11.47
CA VAL A 280 -1.29 17.06 -10.92
C VAL A 280 0.05 16.36 -10.70
N ASP A 281 0.29 15.84 -9.50
CA ASP A 281 1.59 15.25 -9.14
C ASP A 281 1.67 13.74 -9.48
N PHE A 282 0.58 13.01 -9.32
CA PHE A 282 0.48 11.58 -9.64
C PHE A 282 -0.98 11.17 -9.80
N TRP A 283 -1.25 9.88 -10.15
CA TRP A 283 -2.59 9.40 -10.44
C TRP A 283 -3.06 8.32 -9.46
N TRP A 284 -4.34 8.38 -9.10
CA TRP A 284 -5.04 7.31 -8.40
C TRP A 284 -5.83 6.47 -9.41
N ILE A 285 -5.37 5.23 -9.65
CA ILE A 285 -5.97 4.28 -10.58
C ILE A 285 -6.92 3.39 -9.80
N ASP A 286 -8.22 3.66 -9.89
CA ASP A 286 -9.24 2.83 -9.28
C ASP A 286 -9.80 1.86 -10.32
N TRP A 287 -9.06 0.79 -10.54
CA TRP A 287 -9.44 -0.25 -11.47
C TRP A 287 -9.11 -1.63 -10.93
N GLN A 288 -10.13 -2.46 -10.79
CA GLN A 288 -10.00 -3.87 -10.43
C GLN A 288 -10.65 -4.82 -11.45
N GLN A 289 -11.23 -4.26 -12.51
CA GLN A 289 -12.05 -5.04 -13.43
C GLN A 289 -11.21 -5.76 -14.46
N ARG A 290 -11.69 -6.93 -14.83
CA ARG A 290 -11.28 -7.62 -16.04
C ARG A 290 -11.88 -6.88 -17.22
N SER A 291 -11.16 -6.01 -17.87
CA SER A 291 -11.50 -5.58 -19.21
C SER A 291 -10.76 -6.47 -20.19
N GLY A 292 -11.36 -6.73 -21.32
CA GLY A 292 -10.66 -7.38 -22.39
C GLY A 292 -9.48 -6.49 -22.85
N SER A 293 -8.31 -7.05 -22.88
CA SER A 293 -7.19 -6.55 -23.66
C SER A 293 -7.25 -7.18 -25.03
N SER A 294 -6.74 -6.52 -26.06
CA SER A 294 -6.61 -7.09 -27.40
C SER A 294 -5.66 -8.31 -27.43
N VAL A 295 -4.83 -8.44 -26.41
CA VAL A 295 -3.90 -9.56 -26.24
C VAL A 295 -4.30 -10.41 -25.04
N ALA A 296 -4.52 -11.70 -25.25
CA ALA A 296 -4.85 -12.64 -24.18
C ALA A 296 -3.70 -12.76 -23.17
N GLY A 297 -4.04 -12.88 -21.89
CA GLY A 297 -3.09 -13.09 -20.79
C GLY A 297 -2.53 -11.84 -20.14
N TYR A 298 -2.89 -10.64 -20.62
CA TYR A 298 -2.58 -9.44 -19.87
C TYR A 298 -3.55 -9.26 -18.70
N ASP A 299 -3.02 -9.14 -17.49
CA ASP A 299 -3.75 -8.54 -16.37
C ASP A 299 -3.72 -7.03 -16.54
N THR A 300 -4.88 -6.44 -16.81
CA THR A 300 -5.00 -5.00 -17.12
C THR A 300 -4.58 -4.12 -15.97
N LEU A 301 -4.84 -4.53 -14.73
CA LEU A 301 -4.41 -3.77 -13.56
C LEU A 301 -2.88 -3.79 -13.39
N TRP A 302 -2.27 -4.95 -13.61
CA TRP A 302 -0.82 -5.06 -13.55
C TRP A 302 -0.14 -4.18 -14.61
N MET A 303 -0.66 -4.22 -15.85
CA MET A 303 -0.21 -3.35 -16.95
C MET A 303 -0.35 -1.87 -16.61
N LEU A 304 -1.50 -1.47 -16.06
CA LEU A 304 -1.73 -0.09 -15.66
C LEU A 304 -0.75 0.37 -14.58
N ASN A 305 -0.53 -0.46 -13.56
CA ASN A 305 0.44 -0.14 -12.50
C ASN A 305 1.83 0.08 -13.07
N HIS A 306 2.28 -0.80 -13.95
CA HIS A 306 3.58 -0.68 -14.61
C HIS A 306 3.66 0.59 -15.47
N CYS A 307 2.74 0.76 -16.41
CA CYS A 307 2.77 1.86 -17.37
C CYS A 307 2.70 3.22 -16.66
N HIS A 308 1.76 3.39 -15.72
CA HIS A 308 1.63 4.65 -14.98
C HIS A 308 2.85 4.95 -14.10
N TYR A 309 3.41 3.93 -13.45
CA TYR A 309 4.58 4.11 -12.59
C TYR A 309 5.82 4.53 -13.39
N VAL A 310 6.08 3.84 -14.52
CA VAL A 310 7.20 4.15 -15.40
C VAL A 310 7.02 5.51 -16.07
N ASP A 311 5.81 5.83 -16.51
CA ASP A 311 5.51 7.14 -17.11
C ASP A 311 5.68 8.29 -16.11
N ASN A 312 5.22 8.11 -14.86
CA ASN A 312 5.40 9.13 -13.83
C ASN A 312 6.87 9.39 -13.49
N ALA A 313 7.79 8.44 -13.78
CA ALA A 313 9.24 8.60 -13.59
C ALA A 313 9.95 9.31 -14.74
N ARG A 314 9.30 9.66 -15.85
CA ARG A 314 9.91 10.13 -17.11
C ARG A 314 10.80 11.37 -16.96
N ASP A 315 10.46 12.26 -16.02
CA ASP A 315 11.20 13.52 -15.78
C ASP A 315 12.28 13.37 -14.69
N GLY A 316 12.58 12.13 -14.27
CA GLY A 316 13.62 11.82 -13.30
C GLY A 316 13.27 12.10 -11.83
N HIS A 317 12.02 12.49 -11.53
CA HIS A 317 11.56 12.55 -10.16
C HIS A 317 11.18 11.16 -9.63
N ARG A 318 11.04 11.01 -8.32
CA ARG A 318 10.57 9.74 -7.72
C ARG A 318 9.11 9.53 -8.03
N PRO A 319 8.77 8.46 -8.76
CA PRO A 319 7.40 8.22 -9.16
C PRO A 319 6.54 7.74 -8.01
N LEU A 320 5.25 8.00 -8.15
CA LEU A 320 4.21 7.49 -7.26
C LEU A 320 2.95 7.18 -8.08
N THR A 321 2.28 6.10 -7.72
CA THR A 321 0.91 5.82 -8.14
C THR A 321 0.10 5.42 -6.92
N LEU A 322 -1.20 5.68 -6.92
CA LEU A 322 -2.11 5.07 -5.96
C LEU A 322 -2.99 4.10 -6.75
N SER A 323 -2.81 2.80 -6.53
CA SER A 323 -3.51 1.76 -7.30
C SER A 323 -3.75 0.51 -6.44
N ARG A 324 -4.24 -0.56 -7.04
CA ARG A 324 -4.55 -1.79 -6.31
C ARG A 324 -3.45 -2.83 -6.47
N TYR A 325 -3.38 -3.79 -5.56
CA TYR A 325 -2.51 -4.95 -5.65
C TYR A 325 -2.91 -5.83 -6.85
N ALA A 326 -2.00 -6.05 -7.77
CA ALA A 326 -2.25 -6.83 -8.99
C ALA A 326 -1.62 -8.23 -9.00
N GLY A 327 -0.92 -8.61 -7.94
CA GLY A 327 -0.23 -9.90 -7.84
C GLY A 327 1.20 -9.75 -7.29
N ILE A 328 1.88 -10.87 -7.14
CA ILE A 328 3.29 -10.91 -6.70
C ILE A 328 4.14 -10.08 -7.68
N GLY A 329 5.03 -9.24 -7.16
CA GLY A 329 5.80 -8.28 -7.97
C GLY A 329 5.23 -6.85 -7.99
N SER A 330 3.98 -6.63 -7.53
CA SER A 330 3.36 -5.29 -7.47
C SER A 330 4.07 -4.32 -6.52
N HIS A 331 4.93 -4.79 -5.62
CA HIS A 331 5.73 -3.94 -4.74
C HIS A 331 6.63 -2.95 -5.50
N ARG A 332 6.90 -3.21 -6.79
CA ARG A 332 7.66 -2.32 -7.66
C ARG A 332 6.92 -1.03 -8.03
N TYR A 333 5.61 -1.00 -7.83
CA TYR A 333 4.74 0.10 -8.27
C TYR A 333 3.88 0.64 -7.11
N PRO A 334 4.51 1.18 -6.04
CA PRO A 334 3.75 1.75 -4.92
C PRO A 334 2.98 3.01 -5.33
N LEU A 335 1.85 3.25 -4.68
CA LEU A 335 1.26 2.62 -3.51
C LEU A 335 0.06 1.74 -3.89
N GLY A 336 -0.31 0.83 -2.97
CA GLY A 336 -1.59 0.13 -3.03
C GLY A 336 -2.68 0.84 -2.21
N PHE A 337 -3.94 0.83 -2.67
CA PHE A 337 -5.08 1.10 -1.80
C PHE A 337 -5.98 -0.13 -1.71
N SER A 338 -6.55 -0.37 -0.52
CA SER A 338 -7.24 -1.63 -0.23
C SER A 338 -8.70 -1.65 -0.66
N GLY A 339 -9.31 -0.49 -0.93
CA GLY A 339 -10.70 -0.38 -1.39
C GLY A 339 -11.72 -0.18 -0.28
N ASP A 340 -12.98 -0.36 -0.64
CA ASP A 340 -14.18 0.16 0.01
C ASP A 340 -14.70 -0.76 1.11
N THR A 341 -14.07 -0.75 2.29
CA THR A 341 -14.51 -1.55 3.45
C THR A 341 -15.71 -0.92 4.15
N TYR A 342 -16.44 -1.75 4.94
CA TYR A 342 -17.48 -1.25 5.83
C TYR A 342 -16.91 -0.55 7.07
N VAL A 343 -17.64 0.46 7.57
CA VAL A 343 -17.31 1.20 8.80
C VAL A 343 -17.80 0.40 10.01
N THR A 344 -17.06 -0.63 10.41
CA THR A 344 -17.40 -1.55 11.51
C THR A 344 -16.17 -1.89 12.36
N TRP A 345 -16.41 -2.31 13.60
CA TRP A 345 -15.36 -2.79 14.48
C TRP A 345 -14.67 -4.05 13.94
N GLU A 346 -15.43 -4.93 13.30
CA GLU A 346 -14.94 -6.15 12.68
C GLU A 346 -13.97 -5.82 11.52
N SER A 347 -14.29 -4.80 10.74
CA SER A 347 -13.39 -4.32 9.68
C SER A 347 -12.13 -3.70 10.26
N LEU A 348 -12.23 -2.88 11.31
CA LEU A 348 -11.05 -2.35 11.99
C LEU A 348 -10.18 -3.48 12.58
N ASP A 349 -10.78 -4.52 13.17
CA ASP A 349 -10.04 -5.64 13.77
C ASP A 349 -9.22 -6.43 12.73
N PHE A 350 -9.63 -6.40 11.48
CA PHE A 350 -8.89 -7.06 10.40
C PHE A 350 -7.75 -6.22 9.81
N GLN A 351 -7.83 -4.88 9.88
CA GLN A 351 -6.88 -3.98 9.21
C GLN A 351 -5.42 -4.16 9.63
N PRO A 352 -5.06 -4.25 10.93
CA PRO A 352 -3.67 -4.41 11.35
C PRO A 352 -3.05 -5.71 10.81
N TYR A 353 -3.79 -6.82 10.91
CA TYR A 353 -3.38 -8.12 10.40
C TYR A 353 -3.18 -8.08 8.88
N PHE A 354 -4.17 -7.60 8.15
CA PHE A 354 -4.12 -7.45 6.68
C PHE A 354 -2.92 -6.62 6.22
N THR A 355 -2.65 -5.51 6.92
CA THR A 355 -1.53 -4.63 6.61
C THR A 355 -0.19 -5.30 6.84
N ALA A 356 -0.03 -5.96 7.97
CA ALA A 356 1.24 -6.59 8.35
C ALA A 356 1.57 -7.81 7.47
N THR A 357 0.58 -8.67 7.19
CA THR A 357 0.81 -9.89 6.39
C THR A 357 1.18 -9.60 4.94
N ALA A 358 0.87 -8.44 4.40
CA ALA A 358 1.32 -8.04 3.08
C ALA A 358 2.86 -8.04 2.95
N ALA A 359 3.58 -7.81 4.05
CA ALA A 359 5.03 -7.92 4.09
C ALA A 359 5.54 -9.35 3.84
N ASN A 360 4.70 -10.40 4.00
CA ASN A 360 5.06 -11.79 3.70
C ASN A 360 5.28 -12.05 2.20
N LEU A 361 4.94 -11.09 1.34
CA LEU A 361 5.25 -11.11 -0.09
C LEU A 361 5.87 -9.78 -0.56
N GLY A 362 6.45 -9.05 0.39
CA GLY A 362 7.18 -7.81 0.09
C GLY A 362 6.30 -6.62 -0.30
N TYR A 363 4.97 -6.70 -0.17
CA TYR A 363 4.05 -5.62 -0.51
C TYR A 363 3.81 -4.70 0.70
N ALA A 364 4.67 -3.72 0.90
CA ALA A 364 4.80 -3.00 2.17
C ALA A 364 3.97 -1.70 2.25
N TRP A 365 3.46 -1.17 1.13
CA TRP A 365 2.93 0.19 1.07
C TRP A 365 1.43 0.23 0.78
N TRP A 366 0.64 -0.22 1.76
CA TRP A 366 -0.81 -0.12 1.75
C TRP A 366 -1.31 1.26 2.19
N SER A 367 -2.25 1.80 1.45
CA SER A 367 -3.14 2.89 1.83
C SER A 367 -4.54 2.35 2.04
N HIS A 368 -5.03 2.40 3.26
CA HIS A 368 -6.40 1.99 3.60
C HIS A 368 -7.32 3.21 3.61
N ASP A 369 -8.63 2.97 3.52
CA ASP A 369 -9.63 3.99 3.82
C ASP A 369 -9.71 4.11 5.35
N ILE A 370 -8.92 5.04 5.91
CA ILE A 370 -8.86 5.25 7.36
C ILE A 370 -10.21 5.77 7.86
N GLY A 371 -10.84 4.96 8.72
CA GLY A 371 -12.20 5.16 9.21
C GLY A 371 -13.24 4.31 8.49
N GLY A 372 -12.84 3.50 7.49
CA GLY A 372 -13.74 2.72 6.64
C GLY A 372 -14.48 3.57 5.61
N HIS A 373 -14.96 2.96 4.53
CA HIS A 373 -15.50 3.66 3.37
C HIS A 373 -17.02 3.84 3.43
N MET A 374 -17.78 2.77 3.59
CA MET A 374 -19.23 2.76 3.41
C MET A 374 -20.00 2.06 4.52
N GLY A 375 -21.30 2.31 4.57
CA GLY A 375 -22.23 1.63 5.50
C GLY A 375 -21.79 1.76 6.96
N GLY A 376 -22.21 0.79 7.79
CA GLY A 376 -21.76 0.71 9.18
C GLY A 376 -22.31 1.79 10.10
N TYR A 377 -21.46 2.30 11.00
CA TYR A 377 -21.89 3.14 12.10
C TYR A 377 -21.15 4.48 12.14
N HIS A 378 -21.86 5.54 12.51
CA HIS A 378 -21.23 6.77 12.96
C HIS A 378 -20.91 6.61 14.46
N ASP A 379 -19.69 6.17 14.75
CA ASP A 379 -19.19 5.89 16.10
C ASP A 379 -17.87 6.64 16.31
N SER A 380 -17.89 7.60 17.24
CA SER A 380 -16.73 8.46 17.54
C SER A 380 -15.53 7.65 18.04
N GLU A 381 -15.76 6.60 18.85
CA GLU A 381 -14.69 5.75 19.32
C GLU A 381 -14.09 4.90 18.21
N LEU A 382 -14.93 4.27 17.37
CA LEU A 382 -14.48 3.49 16.22
C LEU A 382 -13.61 4.33 15.29
N HIS A 383 -14.06 5.54 14.96
CA HIS A 383 -13.30 6.41 14.07
C HIS A 383 -11.97 6.86 14.69
N THR A 384 -11.99 7.24 15.98
CA THR A 384 -10.75 7.58 16.70
C THR A 384 -9.75 6.42 16.70
N ARG A 385 -10.19 5.18 17.00
CA ARG A 385 -9.32 3.99 16.97
C ARG A 385 -8.79 3.70 15.57
N TRP A 386 -9.59 3.94 14.54
CA TRP A 386 -9.13 3.77 13.16
C TRP A 386 -8.10 4.81 12.76
N VAL A 387 -8.26 6.08 13.18
CA VAL A 387 -7.24 7.12 12.97
C VAL A 387 -5.94 6.77 13.71
N GLN A 388 -6.01 6.26 14.94
CA GLN A 388 -4.84 5.77 15.68
C GLN A 388 -4.10 4.68 14.91
N PHE A 389 -4.82 3.69 14.39
CA PHE A 389 -4.23 2.69 13.50
C PHE A 389 -3.64 3.33 12.24
N GLY A 390 -4.35 4.25 11.61
CA GLY A 390 -3.94 4.95 10.39
C GLY A 390 -2.61 5.67 10.54
N VAL A 391 -2.37 6.30 11.67
CA VAL A 391 -1.11 6.99 11.98
C VAL A 391 0.09 6.03 12.01
N PHE A 392 -0.13 4.80 12.45
CA PHE A 392 0.88 3.74 12.47
C PHE A 392 0.72 2.71 11.34
N SER A 393 -0.02 3.06 10.30
CA SER A 393 -0.08 2.32 9.02
C SER A 393 0.93 2.89 8.01
N PRO A 394 1.21 2.20 6.90
CA PRO A 394 2.17 2.70 5.91
C PRO A 394 1.80 4.07 5.35
N ILE A 395 0.53 4.27 4.95
CA ILE A 395 0.00 5.53 4.41
C ILE A 395 -1.23 5.94 5.21
N SER A 396 -1.24 7.18 5.69
CA SER A 396 -2.35 7.77 6.46
C SER A 396 -3.28 8.57 5.55
N ARG A 397 -4.25 7.91 4.92
CA ARG A 397 -5.23 8.52 4.03
C ARG A 397 -6.64 8.43 4.63
N LEU A 398 -7.19 9.55 5.08
CA LEU A 398 -8.59 9.66 5.45
C LEU A 398 -9.43 9.59 4.17
N HIS A 399 -10.34 8.62 4.08
CA HIS A 399 -11.20 8.45 2.91
C HIS A 399 -12.56 7.88 3.26
N SER A 400 -13.60 8.26 2.52
CA SER A 400 -14.96 7.78 2.72
C SER A 400 -15.86 7.96 1.49
N SER A 401 -17.02 7.29 1.52
CA SER A 401 -18.14 7.49 0.62
C SER A 401 -18.75 8.90 0.77
N PRO A 402 -19.66 9.31 -0.15
CA PRO A 402 -20.30 10.62 -0.08
C PRO A 402 -21.29 10.77 1.08
N ASN A 403 -21.70 9.67 1.73
CA ASN A 403 -22.65 9.71 2.83
C ASN A 403 -22.12 10.58 3.99
N PRO A 404 -22.87 11.59 4.46
CA PRO A 404 -22.44 12.46 5.56
C PRO A 404 -22.08 11.70 6.85
N PHE A 405 -22.71 10.56 7.14
CA PHE A 405 -22.38 9.73 8.30
C PHE A 405 -20.96 9.15 8.24
N ASN A 406 -20.39 9.03 7.05
CA ASN A 406 -19.07 8.46 6.85
C ASN A 406 -17.98 9.51 6.67
N SER A 407 -18.30 10.79 6.88
CA SER A 407 -17.28 11.86 6.80
C SER A 407 -16.14 11.60 7.80
N LYS A 408 -14.92 12.00 7.45
CA LYS A 408 -13.71 11.68 8.22
C LYS A 408 -13.07 12.89 8.87
N GLU A 409 -13.67 14.06 8.74
CA GLU A 409 -13.21 15.27 9.39
C GLU A 409 -13.30 15.12 10.92
N PRO A 410 -12.20 15.30 11.68
CA PRO A 410 -12.18 15.08 13.13
C PRO A 410 -13.29 15.84 13.90
N TRP A 411 -13.60 17.07 13.48
CA TRP A 411 -14.60 17.94 14.13
C TRP A 411 -16.06 17.48 13.98
N ASN A 412 -16.31 16.38 13.26
CA ASN A 412 -17.65 15.79 13.12
C ASN A 412 -17.94 14.71 14.18
N TYR A 413 -17.01 14.45 15.12
CA TYR A 413 -17.07 13.32 16.05
C TYR A 413 -17.13 13.71 17.54
N GLY A 414 -17.28 15.02 17.83
CA GLY A 414 -17.34 15.56 19.18
C GLY A 414 -15.96 15.84 19.79
N ASP A 415 -15.93 16.72 20.77
CA ASP A 415 -14.72 17.38 21.28
C ASP A 415 -13.63 16.41 21.76
N GLU A 416 -14.00 15.33 22.48
CA GLU A 416 -13.02 14.33 22.94
C GLU A 416 -12.36 13.64 21.75
N ALA A 417 -13.15 13.16 20.81
CA ALA A 417 -12.66 12.44 19.63
C ALA A 417 -11.88 13.37 18.69
N GLU A 418 -12.37 14.59 18.47
CA GLU A 418 -11.71 15.63 17.66
C GLU A 418 -10.30 15.89 18.18
N GLY A 419 -10.17 16.24 19.47
CA GLY A 419 -8.87 16.57 20.05
C GLY A 419 -7.87 15.41 19.94
N ILE A 420 -8.32 14.17 20.22
CA ILE A 420 -7.47 12.99 20.12
C ILE A 420 -7.04 12.73 18.68
N MET A 421 -7.96 12.77 17.72
CA MET A 421 -7.64 12.53 16.30
C MET A 421 -6.69 13.58 15.75
N GLU A 422 -6.87 14.84 16.10
CA GLU A 422 -5.98 15.93 15.70
C GLU A 422 -4.57 15.73 16.27
N ASP A 423 -4.43 15.30 17.54
CA ASP A 423 -3.14 14.99 18.15
C ASP A 423 -2.43 13.84 17.43
N TYR A 424 -3.14 12.79 17.06
CA TYR A 424 -2.58 11.66 16.29
C TYR A 424 -2.17 12.06 14.87
N LEU A 425 -2.96 12.88 14.18
CA LEU A 425 -2.60 13.38 12.85
C LEU A 425 -1.37 14.31 12.91
N ARG A 426 -1.24 15.12 13.97
CA ARG A 426 -0.01 15.88 14.27
C ARG A 426 1.19 14.95 14.55
N LEU A 427 0.98 13.88 15.31
CA LEU A 427 2.02 12.88 15.57
C LEU A 427 2.47 12.21 14.27
N ARG A 428 1.57 11.89 13.34
CA ARG A 428 1.93 11.35 12.01
C ARG A 428 2.91 12.24 11.27
N SER A 429 2.65 13.53 11.22
CA SER A 429 3.55 14.49 10.56
C SER A 429 4.90 14.55 11.26
N ARG A 430 4.92 14.55 12.60
CA ARG A 430 6.18 14.52 13.38
C ARG A 430 7.00 13.24 13.17
N LEU A 431 6.34 12.12 12.85
CA LEU A 431 6.99 10.83 12.58
C LEU A 431 7.65 10.75 11.20
N VAL A 432 7.43 11.71 10.29
CA VAL A 432 7.96 11.65 8.91
C VAL A 432 9.48 11.41 8.85
N PRO A 433 10.35 12.07 9.64
CA PRO A 433 11.80 11.80 9.61
C PRO A 433 12.14 10.35 9.98
N TYR A 434 11.47 9.79 10.98
CA TYR A 434 11.60 8.39 11.37
C TYR A 434 11.12 7.46 10.26
N MET A 435 9.91 7.68 9.76
CA MET A 435 9.32 6.84 8.71
C MET A 435 10.13 6.89 7.42
N TYR A 436 10.63 8.06 7.03
CA TYR A 436 11.45 8.18 5.83
C TYR A 436 12.75 7.36 5.94
N SER A 437 13.38 7.36 7.12
CA SER A 437 14.53 6.48 7.38
C SER A 437 14.16 4.99 7.29
N MET A 438 12.93 4.61 7.66
CA MET A 438 12.44 3.24 7.48
C MET A 438 12.07 2.91 6.02
N VAL A 439 11.60 3.89 5.23
CA VAL A 439 11.43 3.76 3.77
C VAL A 439 12.77 3.48 3.10
N TYR A 440 13.79 4.25 3.46
CA TYR A 440 15.14 4.05 2.96
C TYR A 440 15.68 2.66 3.33
N ARG A 441 15.44 2.22 4.56
CA ARG A 441 15.80 0.86 5.00
C ARG A 441 15.07 -0.23 4.22
N ASN A 442 13.81 0.01 3.83
CA ASN A 442 13.10 -0.94 2.98
C ASN A 442 13.69 -1.01 1.57
N TYR A 443 14.08 0.14 1.02
CA TYR A 443 14.73 0.24 -0.28
C TYR A 443 16.12 -0.42 -0.29
N GLU A 444 17.00 -0.11 0.67
CA GLU A 444 18.37 -0.60 0.73
C GLU A 444 18.48 -2.03 1.27
N ASP A 445 17.82 -2.29 2.41
CA ASP A 445 17.98 -3.54 3.16
C ASP A 445 16.87 -4.55 2.88
N GLY A 446 15.81 -4.18 2.15
CA GLY A 446 14.65 -5.03 1.91
C GLY A 446 13.85 -5.36 3.17
N ILE A 447 13.80 -4.44 4.16
CA ILE A 447 13.08 -4.66 5.42
C ILE A 447 11.85 -3.75 5.45
N PRO A 448 10.63 -4.29 5.27
CA PRO A 448 9.39 -3.52 5.33
C PRO A 448 9.22 -2.79 6.67
N MET A 449 8.74 -1.52 6.62
CA MET A 449 8.47 -0.74 7.82
C MET A 449 7.38 -1.38 8.68
N VAL A 450 6.26 -1.75 8.05
CA VAL A 450 5.18 -2.50 8.71
C VAL A 450 5.31 -3.97 8.35
N ARG A 451 5.49 -4.82 9.36
CA ARG A 451 5.66 -6.26 9.18
C ARG A 451 5.27 -7.03 10.45
N PRO A 452 4.86 -8.29 10.33
CA PRO A 452 4.56 -9.12 11.51
C PRO A 452 5.77 -9.26 12.44
N ILE A 453 5.50 -9.41 13.73
CA ILE A 453 6.55 -9.59 14.76
C ILE A 453 7.45 -10.78 14.46
N TYR A 454 6.90 -11.87 13.90
CA TYR A 454 7.69 -13.08 13.59
C TYR A 454 8.76 -12.87 12.51
N HIS A 455 8.73 -11.78 11.72
CA HIS A 455 9.84 -11.47 10.81
C HIS A 455 11.17 -11.31 11.56
N ALA A 456 11.15 -10.55 12.65
CA ALA A 456 12.33 -10.32 13.48
C ALA A 456 12.54 -11.39 14.57
N TYR A 457 11.47 -12.09 14.98
CA TYR A 457 11.50 -13.08 16.06
C TYR A 457 10.89 -14.42 15.65
N PRO A 458 11.40 -15.06 14.58
CA PRO A 458 10.76 -16.21 13.94
C PRO A 458 10.71 -17.48 14.78
N ASN A 459 11.61 -17.61 15.75
CA ASN A 459 11.74 -18.81 16.61
C ASN A 459 10.98 -18.69 17.92
N THR A 460 10.22 -17.62 18.12
CA THR A 460 9.47 -17.38 19.33
C THR A 460 7.98 -17.63 19.11
N PRO A 461 7.38 -18.66 19.73
CA PRO A 461 5.99 -19.07 19.45
C PRO A 461 4.97 -17.94 19.60
N GLY A 462 5.06 -17.13 20.66
CA GLY A 462 4.12 -16.04 20.96
C GLY A 462 4.01 -14.96 19.88
N THR A 463 4.98 -14.85 18.97
CA THR A 463 4.94 -13.87 17.86
C THR A 463 3.90 -14.16 16.79
N PHE A 464 3.31 -15.35 16.81
CA PHE A 464 2.25 -15.76 15.90
C PHE A 464 0.84 -15.67 16.50
N ASP A 465 0.74 -15.34 17.78
CA ASP A 465 -0.53 -15.43 18.52
C ASP A 465 -1.29 -14.10 18.57
N CYS A 466 -0.58 -12.95 18.48
CA CYS A 466 -1.17 -11.61 18.49
C CYS A 466 -1.21 -11.04 17.05
N LYS A 467 -2.23 -11.43 16.28
CA LYS A 467 -2.33 -11.09 14.85
C LYS A 467 -2.41 -9.58 14.55
N ASN A 468 -2.95 -8.78 15.48
CA ASN A 468 -3.12 -7.33 15.32
C ASN A 468 -1.91 -6.52 15.82
N GLU A 469 -0.86 -7.20 16.24
CA GLU A 469 0.40 -6.63 16.68
C GLU A 469 1.44 -6.74 15.56
N TYR A 470 2.18 -5.66 15.32
CA TYR A 470 3.17 -5.61 14.25
C TYR A 470 4.33 -4.70 14.59
N LEU A 471 5.43 -4.89 13.87
CA LEU A 471 6.55 -3.96 13.87
C LEU A 471 6.22 -2.75 12.98
N PHE A 472 6.35 -1.55 13.56
CA PHE A 472 6.37 -0.28 12.85
C PHE A 472 7.81 0.26 12.90
N GLY A 473 8.62 -0.13 11.93
CA GLY A 473 10.06 0.06 11.98
C GLY A 473 10.71 -0.68 13.15
N THR A 474 11.14 0.07 14.15
CA THR A 474 11.74 -0.45 15.41
C THR A 474 10.75 -0.49 16.58
N LEU A 475 9.55 0.06 16.41
CA LEU A 475 8.49 0.06 17.40
C LEU A 475 7.60 -1.17 17.25
N ILE A 476 6.95 -1.56 18.34
CA ILE A 476 5.87 -2.55 18.35
C ILE A 476 4.56 -1.80 18.52
N ALA A 477 3.69 -1.85 17.52
CA ALA A 477 2.36 -1.26 17.55
C ALA A 477 1.30 -2.35 17.71
N ALA A 478 0.34 -2.14 18.60
CA ALA A 478 -0.81 -3.01 18.79
C ALA A 478 -2.09 -2.16 18.87
N PRO A 479 -2.66 -1.75 17.72
CA PRO A 479 -3.86 -0.92 17.68
C PRO A 479 -5.01 -1.52 18.49
N VAL A 480 -5.77 -0.65 19.14
CA VAL A 480 -6.98 -1.05 19.86
C VAL A 480 -8.10 -1.23 18.83
N THR A 481 -8.61 -2.44 18.72
CA THR A 481 -9.65 -2.82 17.75
C THR A 481 -10.97 -3.20 18.41
N THR A 482 -11.09 -2.93 19.69
CA THR A 482 -12.29 -3.22 20.49
C THR A 482 -12.79 -1.97 21.19
N LYS A 483 -14.09 -1.92 21.45
CA LYS A 483 -14.74 -0.85 22.19
C LYS A 483 -14.33 -0.83 23.67
N ARG A 484 -14.25 0.35 24.27
CA ARG A 484 -14.02 0.53 25.70
C ARG A 484 -15.14 -0.12 26.52
N ASP A 485 -14.78 -0.70 27.64
CA ASP A 485 -15.74 -1.08 28.66
C ASP A 485 -16.47 0.17 29.20
N PRO A 486 -17.80 0.19 29.25
CA PRO A 486 -18.57 1.38 29.59
C PRO A 486 -18.43 1.82 31.04
N GLN A 487 -17.95 0.96 31.95
CA GLN A 487 -17.77 1.30 33.38
C GLN A 487 -16.38 1.83 33.64
N THR A 488 -15.36 1.20 33.06
CA THR A 488 -13.96 1.58 33.28
C THR A 488 -13.45 2.61 32.28
N LEU A 489 -14.13 2.79 31.16
CA LEU A 489 -13.72 3.61 30.00
C LEU A 489 -12.37 3.18 29.42
N LEU A 490 -12.00 1.91 29.60
CA LEU A 490 -10.76 1.34 29.10
C LEU A 490 -11.05 0.21 28.09
N ALA A 491 -10.29 0.17 27.01
CA ALA A 491 -10.26 -0.94 26.05
C ALA A 491 -9.08 -1.87 26.37
N LYS A 492 -9.35 -3.17 26.33
CA LYS A 492 -8.32 -4.19 26.54
C LYS A 492 -7.66 -4.56 25.22
N THR A 493 -6.33 -4.64 25.22
CA THR A 493 -5.52 -5.20 24.12
C THR A 493 -4.46 -6.11 24.70
N THR A 494 -4.41 -7.37 24.25
CA THR A 494 -3.37 -8.32 24.63
C THR A 494 -2.21 -8.21 23.64
N VAL A 495 -0.99 -8.06 24.14
CA VAL A 495 0.23 -7.93 23.33
C VAL A 495 1.25 -8.97 23.76
N TRP A 496 2.08 -9.40 22.83
CA TRP A 496 3.22 -10.25 23.12
C TRP A 496 4.50 -9.43 22.90
N LEU A 497 5.25 -9.16 23.98
CA LEU A 497 6.53 -8.47 23.85
C LEU A 497 7.68 -9.47 23.82
N PRO A 498 8.59 -9.40 22.82
CA PRO A 498 9.83 -10.19 22.80
C PRO A 498 10.68 -9.96 24.05
N GLY A 499 11.66 -10.83 24.32
CA GLY A 499 12.55 -10.67 25.47
C GLY A 499 13.29 -9.32 25.49
N GLY A 500 13.36 -8.72 26.66
CA GLY A 500 13.96 -7.41 26.93
C GLY A 500 13.01 -6.45 27.65
N ASN A 501 13.43 -5.21 27.85
CA ASN A 501 12.61 -4.16 28.45
C ASN A 501 12.07 -3.23 27.35
N TYR A 502 10.84 -2.81 27.53
CA TYR A 502 10.11 -1.95 26.61
C TYR A 502 9.52 -0.76 27.37
N VAL A 503 9.61 0.41 26.79
CA VAL A 503 8.95 1.62 27.28
C VAL A 503 7.69 1.84 26.42
N ASP A 504 6.56 1.95 27.07
CA ASP A 504 5.31 2.35 26.43
C ASP A 504 5.37 3.83 26.07
N TYR A 505 5.21 4.15 24.79
CA TYR A 505 5.37 5.51 24.25
C TYR A 505 4.43 6.53 24.91
N PHE A 506 3.16 6.15 25.11
CA PHE A 506 2.14 7.07 25.62
C PHE A 506 2.15 7.22 27.15
N THR A 507 2.49 6.14 27.87
CA THR A 507 2.42 6.14 29.34
C THR A 507 3.75 6.29 30.04
N GLY A 508 4.86 6.08 29.32
CA GLY A 508 6.21 6.01 29.90
C GLY A 508 6.46 4.78 30.80
N ARG A 509 5.50 3.85 30.90
CA ARG A 509 5.64 2.64 31.72
C ARG A 509 6.63 1.67 31.10
N ILE A 510 7.41 1.01 31.95
CA ILE A 510 8.36 -0.02 31.55
C ILE A 510 7.72 -1.39 31.70
N TYR A 511 7.82 -2.20 30.66
CA TYR A 511 7.36 -3.59 30.64
C TYR A 511 8.53 -4.52 30.36
N THR A 512 8.61 -5.61 31.12
CA THR A 512 9.54 -6.71 30.85
C THR A 512 8.86 -7.68 29.89
N GLY A 513 9.47 -7.90 28.73
CA GLY A 513 8.98 -8.79 27.68
C GLY A 513 9.24 -10.28 27.95
N GLY A 514 9.11 -11.11 26.90
CA GLY A 514 9.16 -12.57 26.97
C GLY A 514 7.83 -13.19 27.39
N ARG A 515 6.73 -12.44 27.31
CA ARG A 515 5.40 -12.88 27.76
C ARG A 515 4.25 -12.12 27.08
N LEU A 516 3.04 -12.68 27.18
CA LEU A 516 1.80 -11.97 26.91
C LEU A 516 1.50 -10.98 28.03
N ILE A 517 0.99 -9.80 27.65
CA ILE A 517 0.65 -8.71 28.56
C ILE A 517 -0.73 -8.17 28.16
N ASP A 518 -1.65 -8.11 29.10
CA ASP A 518 -2.90 -7.41 28.94
C ASP A 518 -2.69 -5.93 29.23
N THR A 519 -3.00 -5.09 28.25
CA THR A 519 -2.97 -3.63 28.38
C THR A 519 -4.39 -3.08 28.36
N TYR A 520 -4.62 -2.00 29.09
CA TYR A 520 -5.90 -1.31 29.20
C TYR A 520 -5.68 0.15 28.84
N ARG A 521 -6.42 0.67 27.86
CA ARG A 521 -6.19 2.01 27.28
C ARG A 521 -7.45 2.87 27.27
N PRO A 522 -7.36 4.12 27.75
CA PRO A 522 -8.38 5.14 27.50
C PRO A 522 -8.42 5.47 25.99
N LEU A 523 -9.35 6.28 25.54
CA LEU A 523 -9.49 6.61 24.12
C LEU A 523 -8.25 7.32 23.56
N ALA A 524 -7.59 8.15 24.35
CA ALA A 524 -6.41 8.91 23.92
C ALA A 524 -5.14 8.06 23.69
N GLU A 525 -5.14 6.79 24.07
CA GLU A 525 -3.93 5.98 24.05
C GLU A 525 -4.13 4.65 23.30
N MET A 526 -3.08 4.18 22.67
CA MET A 526 -2.95 2.83 22.14
C MET A 526 -1.63 2.20 22.61
N PRO A 527 -1.53 0.87 22.68
CA PRO A 527 -0.26 0.21 22.97
C PRO A 527 0.76 0.48 21.86
N LEU A 528 1.86 1.14 22.22
CA LEU A 528 3.00 1.41 21.34
C LEU A 528 4.28 1.30 22.16
N PHE A 529 5.14 0.35 21.82
CA PHE A 529 6.29 0.00 22.62
C PHE A 529 7.60 0.26 21.89
N ALA A 530 8.50 0.96 22.57
CA ALA A 530 9.88 1.14 22.16
C ALA A 530 10.78 0.25 23.03
N LYS A 531 11.58 -0.63 22.42
CA LYS A 531 12.56 -1.41 23.14
C LYS A 531 13.59 -0.47 23.78
N ALA A 532 14.07 -0.81 24.98
CA ALA A 532 15.14 -0.05 25.62
C ALA A 532 16.33 0.15 24.66
N GLY A 533 16.82 1.38 24.56
CA GLY A 533 17.82 1.83 23.58
C GLY A 533 17.24 2.38 22.27
N THR A 534 15.92 2.33 22.05
CA THR A 534 15.32 2.91 20.84
C THR A 534 15.41 4.43 20.88
N ILE A 535 15.87 5.01 19.76
CA ILE A 535 15.87 6.45 19.49
C ILE A 535 14.88 6.72 18.36
N LEU A 536 13.94 7.63 18.60
CA LEU A 536 12.89 7.99 17.63
C LEU A 536 13.02 9.48 17.30
N PRO A 537 13.53 9.84 16.11
CA PRO A 537 13.58 11.22 15.68
C PRO A 537 12.20 11.69 15.22
N LEU A 538 11.72 12.77 15.75
CA LEU A 538 10.45 13.42 15.45
C LEU A 538 10.71 14.84 14.93
N ALA A 539 9.97 15.31 13.93
CA ALA A 539 9.98 16.72 13.59
C ALA A 539 9.49 17.53 14.80
N ALA A 540 10.23 18.58 15.18
CA ALA A 540 9.87 19.40 16.33
C ALA A 540 8.56 20.18 16.09
N ASP A 541 8.33 20.64 14.85
CA ASP A 541 7.07 21.26 14.42
C ASP A 541 6.17 20.24 13.69
N ALA A 542 4.99 20.03 14.22
CA ALA A 542 4.00 19.16 13.60
C ALA A 542 3.45 19.70 12.26
N MET A 543 3.53 21.02 12.05
CA MET A 543 3.10 21.68 10.81
C MET A 543 4.21 21.80 9.78
N ALA A 544 5.40 21.20 10.03
CA ALA A 544 6.47 21.15 9.03
C ALA A 544 5.99 20.47 7.75
N ASP A 545 6.49 20.97 6.62
CA ASP A 545 6.24 20.37 5.31
C ASP A 545 6.81 18.95 5.27
N ALA A 546 5.97 17.97 4.98
CA ALA A 546 6.37 16.56 4.89
C ALA A 546 7.33 16.29 3.72
N ASP A 547 7.38 17.16 2.72
CA ASP A 547 8.25 17.02 1.54
C ASP A 547 9.69 17.56 1.78
N THR A 548 9.92 18.20 2.91
CA THR A 548 11.23 18.81 3.25
C THR A 548 11.80 18.23 4.53
N ASN A 549 13.14 18.32 4.67
CA ASN A 549 13.79 17.99 5.93
C ASN A 549 13.38 18.99 7.01
N PRO A 550 13.04 18.54 8.24
CA PRO A 550 12.63 19.44 9.31
C PRO A 550 13.78 20.30 9.79
N ALA A 551 13.49 21.56 10.08
CA ALA A 551 14.50 22.51 10.60
C ALA A 551 15.04 22.12 11.98
N ALA A 552 14.26 21.37 12.77
CA ALA A 552 14.63 20.89 14.10
C ALA A 552 13.98 19.53 14.40
N LEU A 553 14.68 18.73 15.18
CA LEU A 553 14.21 17.42 15.64
C LEU A 553 14.02 17.42 17.15
N GLU A 554 13.01 16.68 17.61
CA GLU A 554 12.86 16.20 18.97
C GLU A 554 13.20 14.72 18.99
N LEU A 555 14.04 14.30 19.92
CA LEU A 555 14.41 12.90 20.05
C LEU A 555 13.67 12.26 21.25
N TYR A 556 12.82 11.28 20.95
CA TYR A 556 12.33 10.36 21.99
C TYR A 556 13.35 9.24 22.18
N VAL A 557 13.79 9.03 23.44
CA VAL A 557 14.77 8.00 23.80
C VAL A 557 14.17 7.06 24.83
N ALA A 558 14.01 5.79 24.47
CA ALA A 558 13.63 4.74 25.40
C ALA A 558 14.86 4.32 26.21
N GLY A 559 15.01 4.84 27.43
CA GLY A 559 16.17 4.56 28.29
C GLY A 559 16.29 3.09 28.71
N GLY A 560 17.44 2.72 29.30
CA GLY A 560 17.69 1.39 29.86
C GLY A 560 18.62 0.48 29.07
N ALA A 561 19.08 0.91 27.90
CA ALA A 561 20.14 0.28 27.11
C ALA A 561 20.79 1.30 26.18
N ASP A 562 21.97 0.99 25.67
CA ASP A 562 22.59 1.74 24.58
C ASP A 562 21.81 1.52 23.27
N GLY A 563 21.81 2.55 22.40
CA GLY A 563 21.15 2.47 21.12
C GLY A 563 21.72 3.46 20.10
N ALA A 564 21.39 3.22 18.86
CA ALA A 564 21.74 4.10 17.75
C ALA A 564 20.59 4.13 16.73
N PHE A 565 20.44 5.25 16.05
CA PHE A 565 19.51 5.41 14.94
C PHE A 565 20.21 6.18 13.80
N THR A 566 20.12 5.63 12.60
CA THR A 566 20.61 6.31 11.40
C THR A 566 19.46 7.11 10.78
N LEU A 567 19.53 8.44 10.90
CA LEU A 567 18.61 9.34 10.22
C LEU A 567 19.00 9.47 8.75
N VAL A 568 18.05 9.31 7.87
CA VAL A 568 18.21 9.55 6.44
C VAL A 568 17.38 10.76 6.04
N GLU A 569 18.02 11.68 5.37
CA GLU A 569 17.40 12.90 4.86
C GLU A 569 17.71 13.05 3.36
N ASP A 570 16.81 13.68 2.62
CA ASP A 570 17.00 14.03 1.22
C ASP A 570 17.53 15.46 1.09
N ASN A 571 18.22 15.70 -0.03
CA ASN A 571 18.63 17.06 -0.46
C ASN A 571 17.65 17.62 -1.49
#